data_dc446825424d90b6d411216b8ea95450
#
_entry.id   dc446825424d90b6d411216b8ea95450
#
_cell.length_a   1.000
_cell.length_b   1.000
_cell.length_c   1.000
_cell.angle_alpha   90.00
_cell.angle_beta   90.00
_cell.angle_gamma   90.00
#
_symmetry.space_group_name_H-M   'P 1'
#
loop_
_entity.id
_entity.type
_entity.pdbx_description
1 polymer ?
#
loop_
_entity_poly.entity_id
_entity_poly.type
_entity_poly.pdbx_seq_one_letter_code
_entity_poly.pdbx_strand_id
1 'polypeptide(L)'
;MRAGEHLPCQMLADAFRVSRAPVNAALKKLERMGIVRAEPNRGYFLIMDAAKVETAKSDGEPQREEEDPLYFRIAEDRLAGKLEERVSENELMRLYDVARSRILKTLHRIAEEGWIERLPGNGWAFRQTLTSRQSYEEGYVFRAVIEQQAMLLPTFRPNEEEFRKARAVQTALGQGGYETWSRAEIFKANNDFHEMLVGCSQNDFFLDAIKRINRLRRLIEYHVTINRSRLPLQTSEHLHILDLLEAGRRTEAAAFLYTHIMGASRIKTPQI
;
A
#
# COMPACT_ATOMS: atom_id res chain seq x y z
N MET A 1 17.31 15.61 12.01
CA MET A 1 17.25 16.15 13.40
C MET A 1 18.07 15.25 14.30
N ARG A 2 18.83 15.80 15.21
CA ARG A 2 19.78 15.06 16.08
C ARG A 2 19.22 14.88 17.49
N ALA A 3 19.73 13.91 18.23
CA ALA A 3 19.41 13.76 19.65
C ALA A 3 19.73 15.06 20.42
N GLY A 4 18.87 15.44 21.34
CA GLY A 4 18.94 16.70 22.09
C GLY A 4 18.37 17.93 21.39
N GLU A 5 17.94 17.83 20.15
CA GLU A 5 17.38 18.96 19.40
C GLU A 5 15.99 19.34 19.93
N HIS A 6 15.75 20.65 20.14
CA HIS A 6 14.50 21.19 20.62
C HIS A 6 13.42 21.17 19.53
N LEU A 7 12.21 20.80 19.90
CA LEU A 7 11.03 20.72 19.03
C LEU A 7 10.00 21.80 19.41
N PRO A 8 10.15 23.05 18.94
CA PRO A 8 9.22 24.12 19.26
C PRO A 8 7.84 23.84 18.67
N CYS A 9 6.84 23.73 19.53
CA CYS A 9 5.46 23.42 19.11
C CYS A 9 4.92 24.43 18.09
N GLN A 10 5.26 25.73 18.22
CA GLN A 10 4.83 26.76 17.27
C GLN A 10 5.47 26.56 15.89
N MET A 11 6.77 26.32 15.83
CA MET A 11 7.48 26.08 14.56
C MET A 11 6.92 24.85 13.82
N LEU A 12 6.62 23.79 14.56
CA LEU A 12 5.99 22.60 13.98
C LEU A 12 4.55 22.88 13.50
N ALA A 13 3.77 23.64 14.26
CA ALA A 13 2.42 24.05 13.88
C ALA A 13 2.42 24.85 12.56
N ASP A 14 3.36 25.79 12.44
CA ASP A 14 3.53 26.61 11.24
C ASP A 14 4.02 25.76 10.04
N ALA A 15 5.00 24.89 10.25
CA ALA A 15 5.52 23.98 9.20
C ALA A 15 4.46 23.03 8.65
N PHE A 16 3.62 22.48 9.52
CA PHE A 16 2.54 21.56 9.13
C PHE A 16 1.21 22.25 8.81
N ARG A 17 1.14 23.58 8.94
CA ARG A 17 -0.08 24.39 8.71
C ARG A 17 -1.30 23.90 9.53
N VAL A 18 -1.06 23.59 10.79
CA VAL A 18 -2.07 23.14 11.75
C VAL A 18 -2.04 24.01 13.02
N SER A 19 -3.09 23.92 13.85
CA SER A 19 -3.07 24.57 15.17
C SER A 19 -2.09 23.86 16.12
N ARG A 20 -1.74 24.51 17.23
CA ARG A 20 -0.83 23.94 18.26
C ARG A 20 -1.39 22.72 18.96
N ALA A 21 -2.72 22.56 19.01
CA ALA A 21 -3.36 21.46 19.74
C ALA A 21 -3.00 20.07 19.16
N PRO A 22 -3.14 19.78 17.84
CA PRO A 22 -2.71 18.50 17.27
C PRO A 22 -1.21 18.27 17.38
N VAL A 23 -0.37 19.32 17.30
CA VAL A 23 1.09 19.19 17.49
C VAL A 23 1.40 18.75 18.91
N ASN A 24 0.79 19.38 19.93
CA ASN A 24 0.96 18.97 21.32
C ASN A 24 0.49 17.52 21.56
N ALA A 25 -0.62 17.11 20.95
CA ALA A 25 -1.10 15.72 21.03
C ALA A 25 -0.09 14.74 20.42
N ALA A 26 0.50 15.09 19.28
CA ALA A 26 1.54 14.30 18.62
C ALA A 26 2.81 14.21 19.47
N LEU A 27 3.29 15.33 20.02
CA LEU A 27 4.48 15.36 20.89
C LEU A 27 4.27 14.53 22.17
N LYS A 28 3.10 14.57 22.79
CA LYS A 28 2.75 13.68 23.92
C LYS A 28 2.72 12.19 23.52
N LYS A 29 2.32 11.88 22.30
CA LYS A 29 2.38 10.49 21.80
C LYS A 29 3.84 10.05 21.60
N LEU A 30 4.66 10.89 21.01
CA LEU A 30 6.10 10.62 20.83
C LEU A 30 6.85 10.49 22.16
N GLU A 31 6.43 11.24 23.19
CA GLU A 31 6.96 11.12 24.53
C GLU A 31 6.64 9.76 25.15
N ARG A 32 5.41 9.28 25.03
CA ARG A 32 5.01 7.93 25.45
C ARG A 32 5.76 6.82 24.72
N MET A 33 6.18 7.08 23.49
CA MET A 33 6.99 6.16 22.68
C MET A 33 8.50 6.26 22.97
N GLY A 34 8.93 7.13 23.92
CA GLY A 34 10.33 7.32 24.25
C GLY A 34 11.18 8.01 23.17
N ILE A 35 10.55 8.64 22.21
CA ILE A 35 11.23 9.33 21.08
C ILE A 35 11.60 10.75 21.45
N VAL A 36 10.75 11.43 22.23
CA VAL A 36 10.99 12.77 22.75
C VAL A 36 10.81 12.78 24.27
N ARG A 37 11.40 13.78 24.94
CA ARG A 37 11.17 14.06 26.36
C ARG A 37 10.62 15.47 26.52
N ALA A 38 9.69 15.65 27.44
CA ALA A 38 9.25 16.98 27.88
C ALA A 38 10.21 17.52 28.94
N GLU A 39 10.62 18.79 28.82
CA GLU A 39 11.32 19.53 29.86
C GLU A 39 10.40 20.64 30.37
N PRO A 40 10.18 20.76 31.70
CA PRO A 40 9.32 21.79 32.26
C PRO A 40 9.72 23.20 31.79
N ASN A 41 8.76 23.95 31.27
CA ASN A 41 8.93 25.31 30.73
C ASN A 41 9.86 25.45 29.51
N ARG A 42 10.41 24.34 28.98
CA ARG A 42 11.34 24.36 27.83
C ARG A 42 10.80 23.64 26.59
N GLY A 43 9.72 22.87 26.74
CA GLY A 43 9.10 22.14 25.62
C GLY A 43 9.64 20.73 25.44
N TYR A 44 9.65 20.25 24.22
CA TYR A 44 10.03 18.86 23.88
C TYR A 44 11.39 18.81 23.21
N PHE A 45 12.15 17.76 23.50
CA PHE A 45 13.50 17.50 22.94
C PHE A 45 13.60 16.08 22.44
N LEU A 46 14.29 15.86 21.31
CA LEU A 46 14.56 14.52 20.80
C LEU A 46 15.48 13.73 21.75
N ILE A 47 15.13 12.47 22.05
CA ILE A 47 15.98 11.58 22.84
C ILE A 47 17.02 10.88 21.96
N MET A 48 16.69 10.63 20.68
CA MET A 48 17.54 9.94 19.72
C MET A 48 17.54 10.64 18.35
N ASP A 49 18.53 10.37 17.52
CA ASP A 49 18.57 10.91 16.15
C ASP A 49 17.34 10.45 15.34
N ALA A 50 16.75 11.36 14.56
CA ALA A 50 15.57 11.06 13.75
C ALA A 50 15.79 9.88 12.79
N ALA A 51 17.01 9.71 12.25
CA ALA A 51 17.38 8.57 11.41
C ALA A 51 17.31 7.21 12.14
N LYS A 52 17.50 7.19 13.47
CA LYS A 52 17.40 5.98 14.29
C LYS A 52 15.96 5.64 14.69
N VAL A 53 15.03 6.60 14.58
CA VAL A 53 13.60 6.37 14.85
C VAL A 53 12.98 5.46 13.80
N GLU A 54 13.45 5.52 12.55
CA GLU A 54 13.00 4.61 11.49
C GLU A 54 13.43 3.16 11.75
N THR A 55 14.64 2.94 12.29
CA THR A 55 15.13 1.60 12.63
C THR A 55 14.45 1.03 13.89
N ALA A 56 14.12 1.86 14.87
CA ALA A 56 13.39 1.43 16.07
C ALA A 56 11.92 1.04 15.82
N LYS A 57 11.34 1.48 14.69
CA LYS A 57 10.01 1.01 14.23
C LYS A 57 10.04 -0.36 13.57
N SER A 58 11.22 -0.85 13.17
CA SER A 58 11.39 -2.15 12.51
C SER A 58 11.56 -3.34 13.50
N ASP A 59 11.82 -3.07 14.77
CA ASP A 59 11.99 -4.11 15.80
C ASP A 59 10.70 -4.43 16.60
N GLY A 60 9.62 -3.68 16.40
CA GLY A 60 8.30 -4.08 16.79
C GLY A 60 7.73 -5.01 15.72
N GLU A 61 7.34 -6.23 16.09
CA GLU A 61 6.47 -7.03 15.20
C GLU A 61 5.43 -6.09 14.59
N PRO A 62 5.25 -6.08 13.25
CA PRO A 62 4.17 -5.30 12.67
C PRO A 62 2.90 -5.76 13.37
N GLN A 63 2.25 -4.87 14.14
CA GLN A 63 0.92 -5.17 14.68
C GLN A 63 0.12 -5.57 13.46
N ARG A 64 -0.18 -6.87 13.34
CA ARG A 64 -1.01 -7.40 12.28
C ARG A 64 -2.27 -6.56 12.31
N GLU A 65 -2.44 -5.73 11.30
CA GLU A 65 -3.67 -4.97 11.16
C GLU A 65 -4.77 -6.01 11.01
N GLU A 66 -5.53 -6.23 12.08
CA GLU A 66 -6.75 -7.03 12.00
C GLU A 66 -7.55 -6.48 10.83
N GLU A 67 -7.97 -7.40 9.95
CA GLU A 67 -8.81 -7.03 8.81
C GLU A 67 -10.02 -6.26 9.36
N ASP A 68 -10.08 -4.95 9.12
CA ASP A 68 -11.22 -4.14 9.58
C ASP A 68 -12.48 -4.56 8.79
N PRO A 69 -13.44 -5.23 9.43
CA PRO A 69 -14.63 -5.71 8.71
C PRO A 69 -15.42 -4.58 8.06
N LEU A 70 -15.39 -3.37 8.65
CA LEU A 70 -16.06 -2.19 8.09
C LEU A 70 -15.40 -1.75 6.78
N TYR A 71 -14.06 -1.76 6.74
CA TYR A 71 -13.32 -1.43 5.53
C TYR A 71 -13.72 -2.33 4.35
N PHE A 72 -13.76 -3.64 4.57
CA PHE A 72 -14.10 -4.60 3.51
C PHE A 72 -15.58 -4.53 3.12
N ARG A 73 -16.49 -4.28 4.07
CA ARG A 73 -17.91 -4.04 3.75
C ARG A 73 -18.09 -2.81 2.85
N ILE A 74 -17.39 -1.70 3.12
CA ILE A 74 -17.41 -0.50 2.27
C ILE A 74 -16.85 -0.84 0.87
N ALA A 75 -15.76 -1.61 0.78
CA ALA A 75 -15.17 -2.01 -0.48
C ALA A 75 -16.12 -2.89 -1.31
N GLU A 76 -16.74 -3.91 -0.70
CA GLU A 76 -17.70 -4.80 -1.34
C GLU A 76 -18.97 -4.06 -1.79
N ASP A 77 -19.52 -3.19 -0.95
CA ASP A 77 -20.70 -2.39 -1.30
C ASP A 77 -20.41 -1.39 -2.43
N ARG A 78 -19.18 -0.85 -2.48
CA ARG A 78 -18.75 -0.01 -3.61
C ARG A 78 -18.63 -0.81 -4.90
N LEU A 79 -18.03 -1.99 -4.88
CA LEU A 79 -17.94 -2.90 -6.03
C LEU A 79 -19.32 -3.34 -6.51
N ALA A 80 -20.23 -3.62 -5.59
CA ALA A 80 -21.61 -4.00 -5.89
C ALA A 80 -22.51 -2.84 -6.37
N GLY A 81 -21.96 -1.62 -6.48
CA GLY A 81 -22.73 -0.44 -6.89
C GLY A 81 -23.77 0.05 -5.88
N LYS A 82 -23.71 -0.41 -4.62
CA LYS A 82 -24.64 0.02 -3.56
C LYS A 82 -24.30 1.39 -2.96
N LEU A 83 -23.08 1.86 -3.15
CA LEU A 83 -22.63 3.17 -2.68
C LEU A 83 -22.53 4.13 -3.84
N GLU A 84 -23.16 5.28 -3.68
CA GLU A 84 -23.05 6.40 -4.62
C GLU A 84 -21.59 6.89 -4.72
N GLU A 85 -21.27 7.59 -5.82
CA GLU A 85 -19.94 8.18 -6.02
C GLU A 85 -19.56 9.15 -4.89
N ARG A 86 -20.56 9.89 -4.37
CA ARG A 86 -20.39 10.84 -3.27
C ARG A 86 -21.18 10.35 -2.06
N VAL A 87 -20.52 10.32 -0.91
CA VAL A 87 -21.12 9.88 0.35
C VAL A 87 -20.78 10.85 1.48
N SER A 88 -21.66 10.96 2.44
CA SER A 88 -21.41 11.71 3.68
C SER A 88 -21.08 10.75 4.85
N GLU A 89 -20.37 11.29 5.84
CA GLU A 89 -20.11 10.55 7.09
C GLU A 89 -21.42 10.08 7.76
N ASN A 90 -22.45 10.93 7.77
CA ASN A 90 -23.75 10.63 8.40
C ASN A 90 -24.51 9.51 7.67
N GLU A 91 -24.43 9.43 6.34
CA GLU A 91 -25.02 8.33 5.56
C GLU A 91 -24.33 7.02 5.88
N LEU A 92 -22.99 7.01 5.87
CA LEU A 92 -22.22 5.80 6.16
C LEU A 92 -22.40 5.34 7.62
N MET A 93 -22.47 6.27 8.58
CA MET A 93 -22.79 5.94 9.98
C MET A 93 -24.14 5.22 10.10
N ARG A 94 -25.17 5.72 9.43
CA ARG A 94 -26.50 5.11 9.42
C ARG A 94 -26.52 3.77 8.69
N LEU A 95 -25.85 3.69 7.53
CA LEU A 95 -25.81 2.47 6.70
C LEU A 95 -25.12 1.30 7.42
N TYR A 96 -24.02 1.60 8.13
CA TYR A 96 -23.19 0.57 8.76
C TYR A 96 -23.44 0.42 10.27
N ASP A 97 -24.29 1.25 10.85
CA ASP A 97 -24.60 1.28 12.29
C ASP A 97 -23.34 1.37 13.17
N VAL A 98 -22.50 2.37 12.89
CA VAL A 98 -21.23 2.55 13.60
C VAL A 98 -21.02 4.02 14.02
N ALA A 99 -20.23 4.20 15.07
CA ALA A 99 -19.89 5.53 15.57
C ALA A 99 -19.05 6.31 14.54
N ARG A 100 -19.17 7.66 14.58
CA ARG A 100 -18.47 8.57 13.69
C ARG A 100 -16.95 8.38 13.70
N SER A 101 -16.36 8.17 14.87
CA SER A 101 -14.92 7.96 15.02
C SER A 101 -14.43 6.75 14.25
N ARG A 102 -15.23 5.67 14.21
CA ARG A 102 -14.91 4.46 13.46
C ARG A 102 -15.01 4.69 11.94
N ILE A 103 -16.09 5.34 11.48
CA ILE A 103 -16.23 5.72 10.07
C ILE A 103 -15.05 6.58 9.62
N LEU A 104 -14.70 7.62 10.37
CA LEU A 104 -13.59 8.50 10.03
C LEU A 104 -12.25 7.76 9.95
N LYS A 105 -11.96 6.87 10.94
CA LYS A 105 -10.75 6.05 10.91
C LYS A 105 -10.68 5.21 9.63
N THR A 106 -11.77 4.55 9.26
CA THR A 106 -11.85 3.72 8.06
C THR A 106 -11.73 4.56 6.78
N LEU A 107 -12.44 5.69 6.68
CA LEU A 107 -12.36 6.58 5.50
C LEU A 107 -10.97 7.21 5.33
N HIS A 108 -10.28 7.57 6.41
CA HIS A 108 -8.90 8.04 6.31
C HIS A 108 -7.96 6.95 5.77
N ARG A 109 -8.07 5.71 6.26
CA ARG A 109 -7.33 4.59 5.70
C ARG A 109 -7.61 4.40 4.21
N ILE A 110 -8.88 4.41 3.81
CA ILE A 110 -9.29 4.32 2.40
C ILE A 110 -8.70 5.46 1.57
N ALA A 111 -8.64 6.67 2.13
CA ALA A 111 -8.08 7.84 1.46
C ALA A 111 -6.55 7.74 1.29
N GLU A 112 -5.84 7.23 2.30
CA GLU A 112 -4.40 6.93 2.21
C GLU A 112 -4.11 5.89 1.11
N GLU A 113 -4.99 4.92 0.93
CA GLU A 113 -4.93 3.94 -0.14
C GLU A 113 -5.37 4.49 -1.51
N GLY A 114 -5.97 5.67 -1.56
CA GLY A 114 -6.21 6.46 -2.77
C GLY A 114 -7.46 6.13 -3.57
N TRP A 115 -8.44 5.38 -3.03
CA TRP A 115 -9.70 5.09 -3.73
C TRP A 115 -10.93 5.86 -3.19
N ILE A 116 -10.73 6.73 -2.19
CA ILE A 116 -11.66 7.79 -1.78
C ILE A 116 -10.89 9.09 -1.55
N GLU A 117 -11.54 10.23 -1.71
CA GLU A 117 -10.97 11.53 -1.37
C GLU A 117 -11.96 12.36 -0.56
N ARG A 118 -11.43 13.22 0.29
CA ARG A 118 -12.23 14.15 1.06
C ARG A 118 -12.60 15.34 0.19
N LEU A 119 -13.88 15.65 0.17
CA LEU A 119 -14.40 16.85 -0.50
C LEU A 119 -14.32 18.08 0.41
N PRO A 120 -14.27 19.29 -0.15
CA PRO A 120 -14.49 20.52 0.63
C PRO A 120 -15.82 20.43 1.38
N GLY A 121 -15.81 20.68 2.68
CA GLY A 121 -17.00 20.53 3.54
C GLY A 121 -17.08 19.14 4.18
N ASN A 122 -18.27 18.53 4.21
CA ASN A 122 -18.57 17.32 4.99
C ASN A 122 -18.83 16.07 4.12
N GLY A 123 -18.06 15.87 3.06
CA GLY A 123 -18.30 14.76 2.15
C GLY A 123 -17.03 14.04 1.73
N TRP A 124 -17.24 12.89 1.10
CA TRP A 124 -16.23 12.04 0.51
C TRP A 124 -16.65 11.64 -0.90
N ALA A 125 -15.70 11.50 -1.82
CA ALA A 125 -15.94 10.99 -3.16
C ALA A 125 -15.09 9.75 -3.42
N PHE A 126 -15.73 8.70 -3.90
CA PHE A 126 -14.99 7.54 -4.40
C PHE A 126 -14.31 7.90 -5.72
N ARG A 127 -13.03 7.59 -5.82
CA ARG A 127 -12.28 7.73 -7.06
C ARG A 127 -12.64 6.61 -8.02
N GLN A 128 -12.36 6.81 -9.29
CA GLN A 128 -12.52 5.78 -10.30
C GLN A 128 -11.73 4.52 -9.89
N THR A 129 -12.39 3.37 -9.93
CA THR A 129 -11.80 2.05 -9.70
C THR A 129 -12.24 1.10 -10.79
N LEU A 130 -11.56 -0.03 -10.97
CA LEU A 130 -12.06 -1.09 -11.84
C LEU A 130 -13.22 -1.78 -11.12
N THR A 131 -14.37 -1.85 -11.78
CA THR A 131 -15.60 -2.42 -11.20
C THR A 131 -16.23 -3.49 -12.09
N SER A 132 -15.62 -3.79 -13.25
CA SER A 132 -16.12 -4.80 -14.18
C SER A 132 -15.03 -5.79 -14.55
N ARG A 133 -15.47 -7.00 -14.90
CA ARG A 133 -14.62 -8.05 -15.44
C ARG A 133 -13.77 -7.56 -16.62
N GLN A 134 -14.43 -6.89 -17.59
CA GLN A 134 -13.74 -6.37 -18.77
C GLN A 134 -12.63 -5.37 -18.42
N SER A 135 -12.92 -4.37 -17.59
CA SER A 135 -11.92 -3.37 -17.19
C SER A 135 -10.77 -3.98 -16.40
N TYR A 136 -11.03 -5.05 -15.66
CA TYR A 136 -10.01 -5.78 -14.95
C TYR A 136 -9.08 -6.56 -15.90
N GLU A 137 -9.65 -7.27 -16.90
CA GLU A 137 -8.88 -7.94 -17.96
C GLU A 137 -8.01 -6.96 -18.75
N GLU A 138 -8.57 -5.83 -19.18
CA GLU A 138 -7.83 -4.74 -19.86
C GLU A 138 -6.68 -4.23 -19.00
N GLY A 139 -6.89 -4.07 -17.69
CA GLY A 139 -5.86 -3.69 -16.74
C GLY A 139 -4.72 -4.71 -16.64
N TYR A 140 -5.00 -6.01 -16.70
CA TYR A 140 -3.98 -7.04 -16.73
C TYR A 140 -3.18 -7.07 -18.03
N VAL A 141 -3.85 -6.90 -19.18
CA VAL A 141 -3.17 -6.77 -20.48
C VAL A 141 -2.23 -5.57 -20.47
N PHE A 142 -2.70 -4.42 -19.99
CA PHE A 142 -1.89 -3.22 -19.85
C PHE A 142 -0.65 -3.48 -18.97
N ARG A 143 -0.83 -4.10 -17.80
CA ARG A 143 0.28 -4.46 -16.90
C ARG A 143 1.29 -5.37 -17.56
N ALA A 144 0.83 -6.45 -18.20
CA ALA A 144 1.69 -7.44 -18.84
C ALA A 144 2.62 -6.79 -19.88
N VAL A 145 2.07 -5.88 -20.69
CA VAL A 145 2.83 -5.16 -21.73
C VAL A 145 3.83 -4.17 -21.10
N ILE A 146 3.36 -3.31 -20.20
CA ILE A 146 4.19 -2.24 -19.62
C ILE A 146 5.31 -2.82 -18.74
N GLU A 147 5.01 -3.79 -17.89
CA GLU A 147 5.98 -4.38 -16.98
C GLU A 147 7.06 -5.19 -17.74
N GLN A 148 6.64 -5.95 -18.77
CA GLN A 148 7.58 -6.62 -19.67
C GLN A 148 8.51 -5.61 -20.37
N GLN A 149 7.95 -4.57 -20.97
CA GLN A 149 8.73 -3.56 -21.68
C GLN A 149 9.65 -2.78 -20.74
N ALA A 150 9.24 -2.48 -19.52
CA ALA A 150 10.09 -1.85 -18.51
C ALA A 150 11.39 -2.65 -18.30
N MET A 151 11.28 -3.97 -18.18
CA MET A 151 12.46 -4.84 -18.02
C MET A 151 13.37 -4.87 -19.27
N LEU A 152 12.82 -4.66 -20.45
CA LEU A 152 13.58 -4.70 -21.72
C LEU A 152 14.23 -3.37 -22.09
N LEU A 153 13.91 -2.28 -21.40
CA LEU A 153 14.52 -0.97 -21.69
C LEU A 153 16.04 -0.99 -21.52
N PRO A 154 16.81 -0.29 -22.38
CA PRO A 154 18.26 -0.15 -22.22
C PRO A 154 18.67 0.49 -20.90
N THR A 155 17.77 1.26 -20.29
CA THR A 155 17.96 1.95 -18.99
C THR A 155 17.73 1.04 -17.80
N PHE A 156 17.24 -0.18 -17.97
CA PHE A 156 16.97 -1.10 -16.85
C PHE A 156 18.26 -1.40 -16.07
N ARG A 157 18.21 -1.16 -14.76
CA ARG A 157 19.32 -1.40 -13.83
C ARG A 157 18.81 -2.19 -12.64
N PRO A 158 19.21 -3.47 -12.49
CA PRO A 158 18.92 -4.24 -11.28
C PRO A 158 19.40 -3.53 -10.03
N ASN A 159 18.62 -3.60 -8.95
CA ASN A 159 18.99 -3.10 -7.65
C ASN A 159 19.06 -4.28 -6.68
N GLU A 160 20.26 -4.72 -6.33
CA GLU A 160 20.50 -5.90 -5.50
C GLU A 160 19.88 -5.78 -4.10
N GLU A 161 19.88 -4.58 -3.52
CA GLU A 161 19.27 -4.36 -2.20
C GLU A 161 17.75 -4.51 -2.25
N GLU A 162 17.11 -3.90 -3.25
CA GLU A 162 15.67 -4.03 -3.44
C GLU A 162 15.27 -5.47 -3.81
N PHE A 163 16.08 -6.18 -4.60
CA PHE A 163 15.85 -7.60 -4.90
C PHE A 163 15.93 -8.46 -3.64
N ARG A 164 16.92 -8.22 -2.78
CA ARG A 164 17.05 -8.93 -1.50
C ARG A 164 15.84 -8.68 -0.58
N LYS A 165 15.35 -7.44 -0.48
CA LYS A 165 14.14 -7.09 0.28
C LYS A 165 12.91 -7.79 -0.30
N ALA A 166 12.73 -7.71 -1.62
CA ALA A 166 11.62 -8.35 -2.32
C ALA A 166 11.65 -9.88 -2.12
N ARG A 167 12.82 -10.51 -2.23
CA ARG A 167 13.01 -11.94 -2.00
C ARG A 167 12.60 -12.33 -0.58
N ALA A 168 13.02 -11.59 0.43
CA ALA A 168 12.64 -11.85 1.82
C ALA A 168 11.12 -11.82 2.01
N VAL A 169 10.44 -10.81 1.44
CA VAL A 169 8.97 -10.67 1.52
C VAL A 169 8.27 -11.84 0.81
N GLN A 170 8.69 -12.18 -0.43
CA GLN A 170 8.09 -13.28 -1.20
C GLN A 170 8.31 -14.64 -0.51
N THR A 171 9.49 -14.86 0.05
CA THR A 171 9.79 -16.08 0.81
C THR A 171 8.90 -16.19 2.05
N ALA A 172 8.79 -15.13 2.85
CA ALA A 172 7.93 -15.11 4.03
C ALA A 172 6.46 -15.34 3.68
N LEU A 173 5.98 -14.72 2.58
CA LEU A 173 4.63 -14.94 2.09
C LEU A 173 4.41 -16.40 1.68
N GLY A 174 5.34 -17.01 0.95
CA GLY A 174 5.26 -18.41 0.50
C GLY A 174 5.40 -19.44 1.64
N GLN A 175 6.12 -19.11 2.71
CA GLN A 175 6.36 -19.97 3.87
C GLN A 175 5.29 -19.87 4.97
N GLY A 176 4.05 -19.58 4.61
CA GLY A 176 2.91 -19.54 5.53
C GLY A 176 2.30 -18.13 5.69
N GLY A 177 2.96 -17.07 5.22
CA GLY A 177 2.39 -15.73 5.21
C GLY A 177 1.09 -15.68 4.41
N TYR A 178 0.96 -16.48 3.36
CA TYR A 178 -0.26 -16.54 2.55
C TYR A 178 -1.51 -16.99 3.35
N GLU A 179 -1.35 -17.69 4.47
CA GLU A 179 -2.44 -18.07 5.37
C GLU A 179 -2.75 -16.99 6.40
N THR A 180 -1.73 -16.29 6.87
CA THR A 180 -1.79 -15.45 8.07
C THR A 180 -1.81 -13.95 7.80
N TRP A 181 -1.28 -13.50 6.65
CA TRP A 181 -1.27 -12.09 6.30
C TRP A 181 -2.67 -11.59 5.91
N SER A 182 -2.97 -10.34 6.20
CA SER A 182 -4.19 -9.69 5.76
C SER A 182 -4.23 -9.54 4.24
N ARG A 183 -5.42 -9.38 3.66
CA ARG A 183 -5.59 -9.10 2.22
C ARG A 183 -4.83 -7.86 1.78
N ALA A 184 -4.77 -6.85 2.64
CA ALA A 184 -4.04 -5.62 2.37
C ALA A 184 -2.52 -5.84 2.31
N GLU A 185 -1.95 -6.62 3.24
CA GLU A 185 -0.53 -6.99 3.24
C GLU A 185 -0.17 -7.82 2.01
N ILE A 186 -0.99 -8.81 1.66
CA ILE A 186 -0.78 -9.63 0.46
C ILE A 186 -0.82 -8.76 -0.81
N PHE A 187 -1.81 -7.88 -0.91
CA PHE A 187 -1.93 -6.96 -2.05
C PHE A 187 -0.74 -6.00 -2.13
N LYS A 188 -0.31 -5.45 -0.98
CA LYS A 188 0.86 -4.58 -0.90
C LYS A 188 2.13 -5.32 -1.33
N ALA A 189 2.38 -6.52 -0.81
CA ALA A 189 3.55 -7.33 -1.17
C ALA A 189 3.62 -7.63 -2.67
N ASN A 190 2.47 -7.92 -3.28
CA ASN A 190 2.39 -8.11 -4.73
C ASN A 190 2.69 -6.82 -5.51
N ASN A 191 2.10 -5.70 -5.12
CA ASN A 191 2.33 -4.42 -5.80
C ASN A 191 3.77 -3.95 -5.65
N ASP A 192 4.32 -3.99 -4.44
CA ASP A 192 5.70 -3.58 -4.18
C ASP A 192 6.69 -4.36 -5.05
N PHE A 193 6.46 -5.66 -5.25
CA PHE A 193 7.26 -6.50 -6.14
C PHE A 193 7.24 -5.99 -7.59
N HIS A 194 6.06 -5.78 -8.14
CA HIS A 194 5.90 -5.33 -9.53
C HIS A 194 6.39 -3.89 -9.73
N GLU A 195 6.10 -2.99 -8.78
CA GLU A 195 6.56 -1.60 -8.82
C GLU A 195 8.09 -1.51 -8.70
N MET A 196 8.72 -2.35 -7.89
CA MET A 196 10.17 -2.47 -7.78
C MET A 196 10.79 -2.90 -9.13
N LEU A 197 10.25 -3.93 -9.80
CA LEU A 197 10.73 -4.35 -11.11
C LEU A 197 10.64 -3.22 -12.14
N VAL A 198 9.48 -2.54 -12.21
CA VAL A 198 9.29 -1.40 -13.12
C VAL A 198 10.20 -0.22 -12.73
N GLY A 199 10.41 0.05 -11.46
CA GLY A 199 11.32 1.07 -10.97
C GLY A 199 12.77 0.86 -11.44
N CYS A 200 13.22 -0.38 -11.60
CA CYS A 200 14.53 -0.71 -12.17
C CYS A 200 14.69 -0.24 -13.63
N SER A 201 13.61 0.06 -14.34
CA SER A 201 13.64 0.61 -15.70
C SER A 201 14.20 2.03 -15.79
N GLN A 202 14.25 2.75 -14.67
CA GLN A 202 14.60 4.19 -14.59
C GLN A 202 13.68 5.06 -15.46
N ASN A 203 12.43 4.65 -15.64
CA ASN A 203 11.41 5.36 -16.41
C ASN A 203 10.21 5.68 -15.52
N ASP A 204 10.12 6.94 -15.08
CA ASP A 204 9.08 7.40 -14.17
C ASP A 204 7.66 7.29 -14.77
N PHE A 205 7.52 7.44 -16.09
CA PHE A 205 6.21 7.28 -16.75
C PHE A 205 5.69 5.85 -16.63
N PHE A 206 6.57 4.85 -16.76
CA PHE A 206 6.18 3.45 -16.58
C PHE A 206 5.83 3.18 -15.12
N LEU A 207 6.61 3.69 -14.19
CA LEU A 207 6.36 3.53 -12.76
C LEU A 207 5.04 4.20 -12.33
N ASP A 208 4.76 5.41 -12.81
CA ASP A 208 3.50 6.10 -12.52
C ASP A 208 2.29 5.37 -13.11
N ALA A 209 2.43 4.84 -14.33
CA ALA A 209 1.39 4.04 -14.96
C ALA A 209 1.06 2.78 -14.15
N ILE A 210 2.07 2.04 -13.67
CA ILE A 210 1.87 0.86 -12.82
C ILE A 210 1.27 1.22 -11.47
N LYS A 211 1.75 2.25 -10.80
CA LYS A 211 1.16 2.75 -9.55
C LYS A 211 -0.31 3.14 -9.73
N ARG A 212 -0.66 3.77 -10.86
CA ARG A 212 -2.04 4.12 -11.18
C ARG A 212 -2.91 2.88 -11.33
N ILE A 213 -2.53 1.91 -12.15
CA ILE A 213 -3.34 0.70 -12.36
C ILE A 213 -3.46 -0.13 -11.08
N ASN A 214 -2.42 -0.18 -10.25
CA ASN A 214 -2.46 -0.83 -8.95
C ASN A 214 -3.52 -0.21 -8.02
N ARG A 215 -3.65 1.12 -8.00
CA ARG A 215 -4.73 1.78 -7.25
C ARG A 215 -6.11 1.43 -7.81
N LEU A 216 -6.27 1.47 -9.13
CA LEU A 216 -7.57 1.21 -9.78
C LEU A 216 -8.09 -0.21 -9.54
N ARG A 217 -7.20 -1.22 -9.52
CA ARG A 217 -7.60 -2.64 -9.36
C ARG A 217 -7.75 -3.10 -7.91
N ARG A 218 -7.39 -2.27 -6.93
CA ARG A 218 -7.30 -2.65 -5.51
C ARG A 218 -8.55 -3.34 -4.97
N LEU A 219 -9.73 -2.76 -5.21
CA LEU A 219 -10.98 -3.29 -4.66
C LEU A 219 -11.29 -4.70 -5.18
N ILE A 220 -11.11 -4.90 -6.49
CA ILE A 220 -11.30 -6.23 -7.09
C ILE A 220 -10.26 -7.21 -6.54
N GLU A 221 -9.02 -6.80 -6.39
CA GLU A 221 -7.97 -7.66 -5.82
C GLU A 221 -8.27 -8.08 -4.39
N TYR A 222 -8.85 -7.22 -3.58
CA TYR A 222 -9.28 -7.60 -2.23
C TYR A 222 -10.41 -8.63 -2.25
N HIS A 223 -11.32 -8.53 -3.22
CA HIS A 223 -12.38 -9.52 -3.41
C HIS A 223 -11.80 -10.88 -3.83
N VAL A 224 -10.99 -10.93 -4.87
CA VAL A 224 -10.43 -12.19 -5.38
C VAL A 224 -9.37 -12.81 -4.45
N THR A 225 -8.72 -12.06 -3.57
CA THR A 225 -7.74 -12.55 -2.60
C THR A 225 -8.40 -13.32 -1.42
N ILE A 226 -9.73 -13.40 -1.37
CA ILE A 226 -10.44 -14.34 -0.49
C ILE A 226 -9.99 -15.77 -0.81
N ASN A 227 -9.83 -16.12 -2.09
CA ASN A 227 -9.24 -17.39 -2.51
C ASN A 227 -7.71 -17.28 -2.57
N ARG A 228 -7.04 -17.91 -1.62
CA ARG A 228 -5.57 -17.84 -1.43
C ARG A 228 -4.80 -18.99 -2.09
N SER A 229 -5.49 -19.91 -2.73
CA SER A 229 -4.91 -21.16 -3.28
C SER A 229 -3.78 -20.94 -4.29
N ARG A 230 -3.78 -19.79 -4.99
CA ARG A 230 -2.73 -19.44 -5.97
C ARG A 230 -1.50 -18.77 -5.33
N LEU A 231 -1.57 -18.27 -4.11
CA LEU A 231 -0.48 -17.46 -3.52
C LEU A 231 0.86 -18.21 -3.43
N PRO A 232 0.91 -19.50 -3.05
CA PRO A 232 2.18 -20.26 -3.06
C PRO A 232 2.81 -20.32 -4.45
N LEU A 233 2.02 -20.54 -5.51
CA LEU A 233 2.51 -20.52 -6.88
C LEU A 233 2.97 -19.12 -7.29
N GLN A 234 2.19 -18.10 -6.98
CA GLN A 234 2.53 -16.71 -7.28
C GLN A 234 3.87 -16.30 -6.65
N THR A 235 4.11 -16.64 -5.39
CA THR A 235 5.39 -16.33 -4.72
C THR A 235 6.57 -17.08 -5.33
N SER A 236 6.39 -18.34 -5.70
CA SER A 236 7.44 -19.10 -6.41
C SER A 236 7.74 -18.52 -7.78
N GLU A 237 6.74 -18.07 -8.53
CA GLU A 237 6.89 -17.37 -9.80
C GLU A 237 7.68 -16.05 -9.64
N HIS A 238 7.38 -15.27 -8.59
CA HIS A 238 8.13 -14.05 -8.26
C HIS A 238 9.59 -14.33 -7.91
N LEU A 239 9.87 -15.35 -7.11
CA LEU A 239 11.23 -15.76 -6.77
C LEU A 239 11.99 -16.20 -8.02
N HIS A 240 11.36 -16.94 -8.92
CA HIS A 240 11.96 -17.35 -10.19
C HIS A 240 12.31 -16.16 -11.10
N ILE A 241 11.48 -15.10 -11.12
CA ILE A 241 11.80 -13.86 -11.85
C ILE A 241 13.07 -13.22 -11.29
N LEU A 242 13.22 -13.17 -9.95
CA LEU A 242 14.43 -12.64 -9.32
C LEU A 242 15.65 -13.51 -9.67
N ASP A 243 15.52 -14.84 -9.63
CA ASP A 243 16.61 -15.77 -9.98
C ASP A 243 17.11 -15.53 -11.43
N LEU A 244 16.18 -15.35 -12.39
CA LEU A 244 16.51 -15.05 -13.77
C LEU A 244 17.24 -13.70 -13.92
N LEU A 245 16.79 -12.67 -13.19
CA LEU A 245 17.39 -11.34 -13.22
C LEU A 245 18.79 -11.32 -12.61
N GLU A 246 18.98 -11.99 -11.47
CA GLU A 246 20.27 -12.14 -10.79
C GLU A 246 21.27 -12.95 -11.62
N ALA A 247 20.77 -13.92 -12.43
CA ALA A 247 21.55 -14.65 -13.40
C ALA A 247 21.84 -13.88 -14.72
N GLY A 248 21.41 -12.60 -14.83
CA GLY A 248 21.56 -11.79 -16.04
C GLY A 248 20.64 -12.19 -17.22
N ARG A 249 19.68 -13.10 -17.00
CA ARG A 249 18.76 -13.64 -18.02
C ARG A 249 17.53 -12.73 -18.20
N ARG A 250 17.77 -11.43 -18.41
CA ARG A 250 16.72 -10.39 -18.39
C ARG A 250 15.61 -10.63 -19.40
N THR A 251 15.93 -11.05 -20.62
CA THR A 251 14.91 -11.31 -21.65
C THR A 251 13.98 -12.45 -21.26
N GLU A 252 14.51 -13.49 -20.66
CA GLU A 252 13.71 -14.61 -20.17
C GLU A 252 12.86 -14.23 -18.97
N ALA A 253 13.41 -13.44 -18.04
CA ALA A 253 12.66 -12.88 -16.92
C ALA A 253 11.48 -12.03 -17.41
N ALA A 254 11.66 -11.18 -18.42
CA ALA A 254 10.62 -10.35 -19.01
C ALA A 254 9.52 -11.20 -19.70
N ALA A 255 9.87 -12.23 -20.43
CA ALA A 255 8.92 -13.15 -21.04
C ALA A 255 8.14 -13.95 -19.98
N PHE A 256 8.83 -14.39 -18.93
CA PHE A 256 8.19 -15.10 -17.83
C PHE A 256 7.25 -14.19 -17.03
N LEU A 257 7.63 -12.94 -16.75
CA LEU A 257 6.77 -11.95 -16.10
C LEU A 257 5.46 -11.71 -16.87
N TYR A 258 5.55 -11.58 -18.21
CA TYR A 258 4.35 -11.47 -19.05
C TYR A 258 3.41 -12.68 -18.86
N THR A 259 3.96 -13.88 -18.92
CA THR A 259 3.20 -15.13 -18.75
C THR A 259 2.60 -15.24 -17.35
N HIS A 260 3.34 -14.85 -16.31
CA HIS A 260 2.90 -14.78 -14.93
C HIS A 260 1.66 -13.87 -14.77
N ILE A 261 1.74 -12.63 -15.30
CA ILE A 261 0.65 -11.66 -15.21
C ILE A 261 -0.59 -12.15 -15.96
N MET A 262 -0.44 -12.63 -17.18
CA MET A 262 -1.55 -13.15 -17.98
C MET A 262 -2.14 -14.44 -17.39
N GLY A 263 -1.32 -15.29 -16.79
CA GLY A 263 -1.77 -16.45 -16.03
C GLY A 263 -2.59 -16.08 -14.81
N ALA A 264 -2.18 -15.04 -14.07
CA ALA A 264 -2.94 -14.51 -12.95
C ALA A 264 -4.31 -13.96 -13.39
N SER A 265 -4.37 -13.22 -14.51
CA SER A 265 -5.62 -12.72 -15.09
C SER A 265 -6.62 -13.86 -15.36
N ARG A 266 -6.20 -14.90 -16.06
CA ARG A 266 -7.07 -16.04 -16.42
C ARG A 266 -7.70 -16.75 -15.20
N ILE A 267 -6.99 -16.79 -14.07
CA ILE A 267 -7.45 -17.45 -12.86
C ILE A 267 -8.33 -16.54 -12.02
N LYS A 268 -8.01 -15.25 -11.95
CA LYS A 268 -8.71 -14.27 -11.10
C LYS A 268 -9.98 -13.72 -11.74
N THR A 269 -9.97 -13.47 -13.05
CA THR A 269 -11.11 -12.88 -13.77
C THR A 269 -12.42 -13.67 -13.62
N PRO A 270 -12.45 -15.01 -13.65
CA PRO A 270 -13.70 -15.76 -13.43
C PRO A 270 -14.30 -15.61 -12.02
N GLN A 271 -13.58 -15.02 -11.07
CA GLN A 271 -14.00 -14.82 -9.69
C GLN A 271 -14.69 -13.45 -9.45
N ILE A 272 -14.82 -12.64 -10.51
CA ILE A 272 -15.39 -11.27 -10.49
C ILE A 272 -16.83 -11.28 -10.96
#